data_8e4ffd9cab68d32f617efece9fe5cb1e
#
_entry.id   8e4ffd9cab68d32f617efece9fe5cb1e
#
_cell.length_a   1.000
_cell.length_b   1.000
_cell.length_c   1.000
_cell.angle_alpha   90.00
_cell.angle_beta   90.00
_cell.angle_gamma   90.00
#
_symmetry.space_group_name_H-M   'P 1'
#
loop_
_entity.id
_entity.type
_entity.pdbx_description
1 polymer ?
#
loop_
_entity_poly.entity_id
_entity_poly.type
_entity_poly.pdbx_seq_one_letter_code
_entity_poly.pdbx_strand_id
1 'polypeptide(L)'
;LVAWTYQFDRDRIMSYLSKYKPRELKTAKDIQDWNAGKVQLMLAHPASAGHGLNLQAGGNIIVWFGLTWSLELYQQFNARLYRQGQKQGVIIHHLCMAQTHDEDVILALRNKDRVQMSLMNSIKAKIDNYLKNI
;
A
#
# COMPACT_ATOMS: atom_id res chain seq x y z
N LEU A 1 -8.20 1.67 4.25
CA LEU A 1 -7.94 0.85 3.07
C LEU A 1 -7.22 -0.43 3.49
N VAL A 2 -7.76 -1.57 3.11
CA VAL A 2 -7.23 -2.90 3.47
C VAL A 2 -6.71 -3.60 2.23
N ALA A 3 -5.44 -3.98 2.27
CA ALA A 3 -4.82 -4.81 1.25
C ALA A 3 -4.98 -6.29 1.63
N TRP A 4 -5.52 -7.08 0.73
CA TRP A 4 -5.66 -8.52 0.91
C TRP A 4 -4.95 -9.28 -0.21
N THR A 5 -4.45 -10.46 0.07
CA THR A 5 -3.68 -11.26 -0.90
C THR A 5 -4.47 -12.49 -1.36
N TYR A 6 -5.09 -13.19 -0.43
CA TYR A 6 -5.84 -14.41 -0.72
C TYR A 6 -7.35 -14.16 -0.66
N GLN A 7 -8.08 -14.72 -1.63
CA GLN A 7 -9.54 -14.60 -1.69
C GLN A 7 -10.22 -15.07 -0.40
N PHE A 8 -9.69 -16.09 0.21
CA PHE A 8 -10.13 -16.60 1.49
C PHE A 8 -10.10 -15.54 2.59
N ASP A 9 -9.04 -14.75 2.65
CA ASP A 9 -8.91 -13.66 3.62
C ASP A 9 -9.91 -12.54 3.32
N ARG A 10 -10.07 -12.19 2.05
CA ARG A 10 -11.08 -11.21 1.62
C ARG A 10 -12.47 -11.61 2.09
N ASP A 11 -12.87 -12.85 1.86
CA ASP A 11 -14.18 -13.35 2.22
C ASP A 11 -14.38 -13.32 3.74
N ARG A 12 -13.35 -13.65 4.50
CA ARG A 12 -13.40 -13.58 5.97
C ARG A 12 -13.55 -12.15 6.47
N ILE A 13 -12.82 -11.21 5.92
CA ILE A 13 -12.91 -9.79 6.29
C ILE A 13 -14.31 -9.26 5.99
N MET A 14 -14.84 -9.56 4.80
CA MET A 14 -16.19 -9.16 4.40
C MET A 14 -17.25 -9.69 5.36
N SER A 15 -17.09 -10.92 5.81
CA SER A 15 -18.04 -11.56 6.73
C SER A 15 -17.93 -11.03 8.16
N TYR A 16 -16.72 -11.04 8.73
CA TYR A 16 -16.50 -10.62 10.12
C TYR A 16 -16.76 -9.14 10.37
N LEU A 17 -16.49 -8.32 9.39
CA LEU A 17 -16.63 -6.86 9.52
C LEU A 17 -17.86 -6.34 8.78
N SER A 18 -18.85 -7.18 8.55
CA SER A 18 -20.06 -6.82 7.80
C SER A 18 -20.82 -5.64 8.40
N LYS A 19 -20.76 -5.43 9.71
CA LYS A 19 -21.39 -4.29 10.37
C LYS A 19 -20.83 -2.93 9.93
N TYR A 20 -19.59 -2.91 9.44
CA TYR A 20 -18.94 -1.71 8.93
C TYR A 20 -19.19 -1.50 7.43
N LYS A 21 -19.99 -2.36 6.81
CA LYS A 21 -20.33 -2.31 5.38
C LYS A 21 -19.08 -2.26 4.49
N PRO A 22 -18.17 -3.24 4.59
CA PRO A 22 -16.96 -3.25 3.79
C PRO A 22 -17.30 -3.33 2.31
N ARG A 23 -16.53 -2.63 1.49
CA ARG A 23 -16.69 -2.61 0.05
C ARG A 23 -15.36 -2.96 -0.62
N GLU A 24 -15.42 -3.76 -1.68
CA GLU A 24 -14.25 -4.07 -2.49
C GLU A 24 -14.11 -3.04 -3.61
N LEU A 25 -12.88 -2.59 -3.84
CA LEU A 25 -12.57 -1.64 -4.90
C LEU A 25 -12.60 -2.34 -6.25
N LYS A 26 -13.61 -2.06 -7.06
CA LYS A 26 -13.81 -2.66 -8.40
C LYS A 26 -14.09 -1.65 -9.50
N THR A 27 -14.77 -0.55 -9.18
CA THR A 27 -15.28 0.39 -10.18
C THR A 27 -14.89 1.82 -9.84
N ALA A 28 -15.06 2.72 -10.82
CA ALA A 28 -14.85 4.15 -10.62
C ALA A 28 -15.78 4.73 -9.55
N LYS A 29 -16.99 4.19 -9.42
CA LYS A 29 -17.93 4.60 -8.38
C LYS A 29 -17.39 4.29 -6.99
N ASP A 30 -16.72 3.16 -6.81
CA ASP A 30 -16.11 2.81 -5.53
C ASP A 30 -15.06 3.83 -5.12
N ILE A 31 -14.26 4.31 -6.07
CA ILE A 31 -13.27 5.36 -5.84
C ILE A 31 -13.94 6.67 -5.44
N GLN A 32 -14.98 7.07 -6.14
CA GLN A 32 -15.71 8.28 -5.86
C GLN A 32 -16.35 8.24 -4.46
N ASP A 33 -16.98 7.13 -4.12
CA ASP A 33 -17.64 6.95 -2.83
C ASP A 33 -16.62 6.93 -1.68
N TRP A 34 -15.46 6.31 -1.88
CA TRP A 34 -14.38 6.34 -0.91
C TRP A 34 -13.88 7.77 -0.68
N ASN A 35 -13.57 8.49 -1.74
CA ASN A 35 -13.06 9.87 -1.65
C ASN A 35 -14.09 10.84 -1.10
N ALA A 36 -15.37 10.54 -1.26
CA ALA A 36 -16.47 11.32 -0.67
C ALA A 36 -16.74 10.99 0.81
N GLY A 37 -16.00 10.05 1.39
CA GLY A 37 -16.19 9.65 2.79
C GLY A 37 -17.38 8.72 3.04
N LYS A 38 -17.94 8.13 2.00
CA LYS A 38 -19.11 7.25 2.10
C LYS A 38 -18.77 5.81 2.47
N VAL A 39 -17.50 5.42 2.38
CA VAL A 39 -17.04 4.07 2.64
C VAL A 39 -16.04 4.09 3.79
N GLN A 40 -16.36 3.40 4.87
CA GLN A 40 -15.48 3.32 6.04
C GLN A 40 -14.36 2.29 5.87
N LEU A 41 -14.65 1.21 5.18
CA LEU A 41 -13.75 0.08 5.01
C LEU A 41 -13.73 -0.34 3.55
N MET A 42 -12.62 -0.08 2.88
CA MET A 42 -12.40 -0.45 1.49
C MET A 42 -11.36 -1.54 1.41
N LEU A 43 -11.66 -2.62 0.69
CA LEU A 43 -10.74 -3.72 0.42
C LEU A 43 -10.24 -3.64 -1.00
N ALA A 44 -8.95 -3.86 -1.20
CA ALA A 44 -8.36 -3.89 -2.53
C ALA A 44 -7.24 -4.92 -2.60
N HIS A 45 -7.16 -5.64 -3.72
CA HIS A 45 -6.02 -6.50 -4.00
C HIS A 45 -4.88 -5.65 -4.56
N PRO A 46 -3.63 -5.82 -4.07
CA PRO A 46 -2.53 -4.97 -4.52
C PRO A 46 -2.26 -5.00 -6.03
N ALA A 47 -2.48 -6.16 -6.67
CA ALA A 47 -2.25 -6.32 -8.10
C ALA A 47 -3.41 -5.85 -8.99
N SER A 48 -4.64 -5.82 -8.46
CA SER A 48 -5.83 -5.54 -9.27
C SER A 48 -6.20 -4.07 -9.35
N ALA A 49 -5.77 -3.29 -8.38
CA ALA A 49 -6.05 -1.86 -8.40
C ALA A 49 -5.00 -1.18 -9.28
N GLY A 50 -5.39 -0.76 -10.45
CA GLY A 50 -4.52 -0.20 -11.47
C GLY A 50 -3.68 0.99 -10.99
N HIS A 51 -2.66 1.31 -11.76
CA HIS A 51 -1.76 2.42 -11.47
C HIS A 51 -2.50 3.77 -11.43
N GLY A 52 -2.07 4.65 -10.54
CA GLY A 52 -2.52 6.03 -10.55
C GLY A 52 -3.87 6.30 -9.88
N LEU A 53 -4.41 5.37 -9.12
CA LEU A 53 -5.64 5.62 -8.35
C LEU A 53 -5.37 6.58 -7.20
N ASN A 54 -6.12 7.66 -7.16
CA ASN A 54 -6.04 8.67 -6.10
C ASN A 54 -7.08 8.36 -5.04
N LEU A 55 -6.66 7.84 -3.90
CA LEU A 55 -7.53 7.50 -2.78
C LEU A 55 -7.22 8.33 -1.52
N GLN A 56 -6.33 9.32 -1.62
CA GLN A 56 -5.86 10.09 -0.47
C GLN A 56 -6.94 10.97 0.17
N ALA A 57 -7.97 11.34 -0.56
CA ALA A 57 -9.05 12.16 -0.01
C ALA A 57 -9.97 11.38 0.94
N GLY A 58 -10.05 10.06 0.79
CA GLY A 58 -10.97 9.22 1.56
C GLY A 58 -10.40 8.69 2.86
N GLY A 59 -9.08 8.74 3.07
CA GLY A 59 -8.48 8.23 4.30
C GLY A 59 -6.97 8.28 4.33
N ASN A 60 -6.42 7.92 5.48
CA ASN A 60 -4.98 7.95 5.74
C ASN A 60 -4.46 6.69 6.43
N ILE A 61 -5.27 5.65 6.53
CA ILE A 61 -4.90 4.40 7.20
C ILE A 61 -4.91 3.27 6.22
N ILE A 62 -3.81 2.52 6.17
CA ILE A 62 -3.65 1.31 5.36
C ILE A 62 -3.42 0.14 6.31
N VAL A 63 -4.13 -0.96 6.06
CA VAL A 63 -3.94 -2.21 6.77
C VAL A 63 -3.58 -3.29 5.77
N TRP A 64 -2.42 -3.88 5.91
CA TRP A 64 -2.00 -5.04 5.14
C TRP A 64 -2.45 -6.31 5.84
N PHE A 65 -3.45 -6.97 5.28
CA PHE A 65 -3.91 -8.27 5.72
C PHE A 65 -3.35 -9.33 4.75
N GLY A 66 -2.22 -9.89 5.14
CA GLY A 66 -1.38 -10.65 4.22
C GLY A 66 -0.44 -9.74 3.43
N LEU A 67 0.82 -10.11 3.39
CA LEU A 67 1.88 -9.31 2.79
C LEU A 67 2.29 -9.88 1.43
N THR A 68 2.81 -9.02 0.58
CA THR A 68 3.37 -9.40 -0.71
C THR A 68 4.90 -9.38 -0.66
N TRP A 69 5.56 -10.30 -1.38
CA TRP A 69 7.00 -10.28 -1.56
C TRP A 69 7.47 -9.20 -2.55
N SER A 70 6.55 -8.60 -3.30
CA SER A 70 6.86 -7.57 -4.29
C SER A 70 6.93 -6.20 -3.65
N LEU A 71 8.11 -5.61 -3.58
CA LEU A 71 8.31 -4.24 -3.12
C LEU A 71 7.54 -3.24 -4.00
N GLU A 72 7.51 -3.48 -5.31
CA GLU A 72 6.79 -2.62 -6.25
C GLU A 72 5.30 -2.56 -5.93
N LEU A 73 4.65 -3.71 -5.76
CA LEU A 73 3.23 -3.76 -5.40
C LEU A 73 2.97 -3.13 -4.03
N TYR A 74 3.86 -3.35 -3.09
CA TYR A 74 3.77 -2.77 -1.75
C TYR A 74 3.82 -1.25 -1.82
N GLN A 75 4.81 -0.70 -2.49
CA GLN A 75 4.96 0.75 -2.62
C GLN A 75 3.84 1.39 -3.43
N GLN A 76 3.40 0.76 -4.52
CA GLN A 76 2.30 1.26 -5.34
C GLN A 76 0.98 1.29 -4.58
N PHE A 77 0.70 0.26 -3.78
CA PHE A 77 -0.50 0.23 -2.96
C PHE A 77 -0.48 1.34 -1.91
N ASN A 78 0.61 1.48 -1.20
CA ASN A 78 0.75 2.52 -0.17
C ASN A 78 0.67 3.92 -0.78
N ALA A 79 1.18 4.10 -1.98
CA ALA A 79 1.16 5.39 -2.70
C ALA A 79 -0.24 5.86 -3.10
N ARG A 80 -1.27 5.04 -2.96
CA ARG A 80 -2.66 5.47 -3.18
C ARG A 80 -3.14 6.44 -2.12
N LEU A 81 -2.63 6.31 -0.89
CA LEU A 81 -2.91 7.22 0.22
C LEU A 81 -1.71 8.11 0.54
N TYR A 82 -0.50 7.57 0.50
CA TYR A 82 0.74 8.28 0.78
C TYR A 82 1.26 8.95 -0.49
N ARG A 83 0.73 10.12 -0.81
CA ARG A 83 1.08 10.85 -2.02
C ARG A 83 0.82 12.35 -1.86
N GLN A 84 1.26 13.11 -2.83
CA GLN A 84 1.04 14.55 -2.87
C GLN A 84 -0.46 14.87 -2.77
N GLY A 85 -0.81 15.82 -1.91
CA GLY A 85 -2.21 16.18 -1.64
C GLY A 85 -2.80 15.50 -0.42
N GLN A 86 -2.10 14.54 0.20
CA GLN A 86 -2.53 13.95 1.48
C GLN A 86 -2.31 14.96 2.60
N LYS A 87 -3.40 15.28 3.31
CA LYS A 87 -3.39 16.29 4.38
C LYS A 87 -3.09 15.70 5.75
N GLN A 88 -3.12 14.38 5.89
CA GLN A 88 -2.93 13.68 7.15
C GLN A 88 -1.71 12.76 7.10
N GLY A 89 -1.13 12.45 8.25
CA GLY A 89 -0.09 11.44 8.32
C GLY A 89 -0.66 10.07 7.96
N VAL A 90 0.00 9.35 7.06
CA VAL A 90 -0.43 8.00 6.67
C VAL A 90 0.13 6.99 7.65
N ILE A 91 -0.76 6.15 8.20
CA ILE A 91 -0.41 5.08 9.11
C ILE A 91 -0.58 3.75 8.37
N ILE A 92 0.46 2.93 8.37
CA ILE A 92 0.45 1.63 7.71
C ILE A 92 0.58 0.54 8.78
N HIS A 93 -0.46 -0.29 8.89
CA HIS A 93 -0.47 -1.42 9.79
C HIS A 93 -0.19 -2.71 9.02
N HIS A 94 0.68 -3.55 9.56
CA HIS A 94 0.94 -4.88 9.04
C HIS A 94 0.38 -5.90 10.04
N LEU A 95 -0.65 -6.63 9.64
CA LEU A 95 -1.17 -7.73 10.46
C LEU A 95 -0.35 -8.97 10.14
N CYS A 96 0.57 -9.30 11.00
CA CYS A 96 1.42 -10.47 10.86
C CYS A 96 1.39 -11.30 12.14
N MET A 97 1.52 -12.62 11.96
CA MET A 97 1.66 -13.53 13.09
C MET A 97 3.14 -13.73 13.38
N ALA A 98 3.50 -13.68 14.66
CA ALA A 98 4.85 -13.97 15.11
C ALA A 98 5.27 -15.39 14.71
N GLN A 99 6.54 -15.57 14.33
CA GLN A 99 7.14 -16.86 13.93
C GLN A 99 6.48 -17.49 12.69
N THR A 100 5.96 -16.66 11.79
CA THR A 100 5.37 -17.09 10.51
C THR A 100 6.12 -16.43 9.34
N HIS A 101 5.72 -16.82 8.10
CA HIS A 101 6.24 -16.20 6.88
C HIS A 101 6.04 -14.68 6.82
N ASP A 102 5.07 -14.14 7.53
CA ASP A 102 4.79 -12.70 7.51
C ASP A 102 5.99 -11.88 7.99
N GLU A 103 6.71 -12.35 9.03
CA GLU A 103 7.93 -11.70 9.50
C GLU A 103 9.02 -11.71 8.43
N ASP A 104 9.19 -12.84 7.74
CA ASP A 104 10.15 -12.97 6.64
C ASP A 104 9.83 -12.03 5.49
N VAL A 105 8.56 -11.88 5.15
CA VAL A 105 8.11 -10.96 4.11
C VAL A 105 8.43 -9.51 4.48
N ILE A 106 8.16 -9.10 5.72
CA ILE A 106 8.50 -7.75 6.19
C ILE A 106 9.99 -7.48 6.07
N LEU A 107 10.83 -8.43 6.50
CA LEU A 107 12.29 -8.29 6.39
C LEU A 107 12.75 -8.20 4.95
N ALA A 108 12.17 -9.03 4.07
CA ALA A 108 12.48 -9.01 2.63
C ALA A 108 12.12 -7.67 1.99
N LEU A 109 10.96 -7.12 2.31
CA LEU A 109 10.52 -5.82 1.80
C LEU A 109 11.44 -4.69 2.28
N ARG A 110 11.82 -4.69 3.55
CA ARG A 110 12.76 -3.72 4.11
C ARG A 110 14.12 -3.80 3.44
N ASN A 111 14.63 -5.00 3.18
CA ASN A 111 15.92 -5.20 2.53
C ASN A 111 15.89 -4.74 1.07
N LYS A 112 14.81 -5.03 0.33
CA LYS A 112 14.63 -4.57 -1.05
C LYS A 112 14.58 -3.05 -1.13
N ASP A 113 13.86 -2.41 -0.21
CA ASP A 113 13.76 -0.95 -0.15
C ASP A 113 15.14 -0.34 0.16
N ARG A 114 15.89 -0.92 1.11
CA ARG A 114 17.24 -0.46 1.48
C ARG A 114 18.21 -0.56 0.30
N VAL A 115 18.18 -1.65 -0.44
CA VAL A 115 19.00 -1.84 -1.64
C VAL A 115 18.65 -0.83 -2.72
N GLN A 116 17.37 -0.60 -2.94
CA GLN A 116 16.89 0.38 -3.91
C GLN A 116 17.36 1.80 -3.55
N MET A 117 17.25 2.19 -2.30
CA MET A 117 17.72 3.50 -1.82
C MET A 117 19.23 3.65 -1.95
N SER A 118 20.00 2.60 -1.63
CA SER A 118 21.47 2.60 -1.79
C SER A 118 21.86 2.79 -3.24
N LEU A 119 21.18 2.13 -4.16
CA LEU A 119 21.42 2.29 -5.60
C LEU A 119 21.11 3.71 -6.06
N MET A 120 19.99 4.25 -5.67
CA MET A 120 19.60 5.63 -6.02
C MET A 120 20.61 6.66 -5.50
N ASN A 121 21.08 6.50 -4.26
CA ASN A 121 22.08 7.38 -3.68
C ASN A 121 23.43 7.28 -4.42
N SER A 122 23.83 6.09 -4.83
CA SER A 122 25.06 5.89 -5.62
C SER A 122 24.98 6.56 -6.98
N ILE A 123 23.86 6.46 -7.67
CA ILE A 123 23.63 7.11 -8.96
C ILE A 123 23.67 8.63 -8.80
N LYS A 124 23.01 9.16 -7.78
CA LYS A 124 23.02 10.60 -7.49
C LYS A 124 24.43 11.12 -7.24
N ALA A 125 25.23 10.42 -6.43
CA ALA A 125 26.60 10.80 -6.15
C ALA A 125 27.47 10.84 -7.41
N LYS A 126 27.29 9.88 -8.32
CA LYS A 126 27.99 9.85 -9.61
C LYS A 126 27.62 11.05 -10.50
N ILE A 127 26.35 11.39 -10.55
CA ILE A 127 25.84 12.55 -11.30
C ILE A 127 26.44 13.84 -10.73
N ASP A 128 26.42 14.00 -9.41
CA ASP A 128 26.95 15.19 -8.75
C ASP A 128 28.45 15.35 -9.02
N ASN A 129 29.22 14.27 -8.96
CA ASN A 129 30.64 14.28 -9.28
C ASN A 129 30.89 14.66 -10.74
N TYR A 130 30.11 14.14 -11.66
CA TYR A 130 30.22 14.47 -13.08
C TYR A 130 29.97 15.99 -13.31
N LEU A 131 28.93 16.51 -12.69
CA LEU A 131 28.59 17.93 -12.82
C LEU A 131 29.66 18.86 -12.24
N LYS A 132 30.34 18.46 -11.18
CA LYS A 132 31.41 19.23 -10.57
C LYS A 132 32.65 19.31 -11.44
N ASN A 133 32.87 18.34 -12.33
CA ASN A 133 34.05 18.27 -13.19
C ASN A 133 33.84 18.89 -14.57
N ILE A 134 32.67 19.45 -14.79
CA ILE A 134 32.39 20.28 -15.99
C ILE A 134 32.72 21.72 -15.70
#